data_3f6dbb604038732b2b7910aaeb49cd34
#
_entry.id   3f6dbb604038732b2b7910aaeb49cd34
#
_cell.length_a   1.000
_cell.length_b   1.000
_cell.length_c   1.000
_cell.angle_alpha   90.00
_cell.angle_beta   90.00
_cell.angle_gamma   90.00
#
_symmetry.space_group_name_H-M   'P 1'
#
loop_
_entity.id
_entity.type
_entity.pdbx_description
1 polymer ?
#
loop_
_entity_poly.entity_id
_entity_poly.type
_entity_poly.pdbx_seq_one_letter_code
_entity_poly.pdbx_strand_id
1 'polypeptide(L)' 'MTQRPFKVLGIQQFAVGGRDKSRLHKLWVQLLGFEVVGTYKSASENVDEDICAIGTGPLKVEVDLMQPLDPDKRP' A
#
# COMPACT_ATOMS: atom_id res chain seq x y z
N MET A 1 -29.97 -6.81 9.31
CA MET A 1 -28.63 -6.72 8.70
C MET A 1 -28.72 -7.12 7.24
N THR A 2 -28.21 -6.27 6.37
CA THR A 2 -28.27 -6.54 4.94
C THR A 2 -27.32 -7.67 4.58
N GLN A 3 -27.79 -8.65 3.84
CA GLN A 3 -26.97 -9.74 3.37
C GLN A 3 -26.07 -9.25 2.23
N ARG A 4 -24.80 -9.53 2.31
CA ARG A 4 -23.83 -9.11 1.30
C ARG A 4 -23.62 -10.23 0.29
N PRO A 5 -23.32 -9.89 -0.98
CA PRO A 5 -23.00 -10.89 -2.00
C PRO A 5 -21.64 -11.56 -1.79
N PHE A 6 -20.85 -11.06 -0.83
CA PHE A 6 -19.55 -11.62 -0.50
C PHE A 6 -19.35 -11.55 1.01
N LYS A 7 -18.44 -12.35 1.49
CA LYS A 7 -18.06 -12.40 2.90
C LYS A 7 -16.66 -11.82 3.08
N VAL A 8 -16.53 -10.87 4.00
CA VAL A 8 -15.23 -10.28 4.32
C VAL A 8 -14.57 -11.16 5.39
N LEU A 9 -13.46 -11.82 5.02
CA LEU A 9 -12.71 -12.69 5.91
C LEU A 9 -11.53 -11.99 6.58
N GLY A 10 -11.20 -10.77 6.14
CA GLY A 10 -10.11 -9.99 6.66
C GLY A 10 -9.57 -9.03 5.61
N ILE A 11 -8.58 -8.24 6.00
CA ILE A 11 -7.88 -7.34 5.10
C ILE A 11 -6.51 -7.92 4.83
N GLN A 12 -6.24 -8.30 3.58
CA GLN A 12 -4.94 -8.84 3.18
C GLN A 12 -4.05 -7.79 2.53
N GLN A 13 -4.65 -6.79 1.88
CA GLN A 13 -3.90 -5.77 1.17
C GLN A 13 -4.70 -4.48 1.14
N PHE A 14 -4.02 -3.35 1.28
CA PHE A 14 -4.59 -2.04 1.07
C PHE A 14 -3.50 -1.09 0.61
N ALA A 15 -3.91 0.04 0.02
CA ALA A 15 -3.00 1.05 -0.49
C ALA A 15 -3.23 2.37 0.23
N VAL A 16 -2.14 3.09 0.49
CA VAL A 16 -2.18 4.44 1.03
C VAL A 16 -1.39 5.35 0.12
N GLY A 17 -1.94 6.51 -0.19
CA GLY A 17 -1.35 7.46 -1.10
C GLY A 17 -0.95 8.75 -0.43
N GLY A 18 0.04 9.42 -0.99
CA GLY A 18 0.50 10.72 -0.53
C GLY A 18 1.44 11.33 -1.56
N ARG A 19 1.75 12.61 -1.39
CA ARG A 19 2.69 13.27 -2.28
C ARG A 19 4.13 12.87 -2.04
N ASP A 20 4.41 12.41 -0.81
CA ASP A 20 5.76 12.06 -0.40
C ASP A 20 5.73 10.69 0.27
N LYS A 21 6.12 9.69 -0.49
CA LYS A 21 6.18 8.31 -0.06
C LYS A 21 7.12 8.11 1.13
N SER A 22 8.13 8.98 1.30
CA SER A 22 9.08 8.86 2.40
C SER A 22 8.41 9.08 3.77
N ARG A 23 7.37 9.90 3.83
CA ARG A 23 6.60 10.11 5.06
C ARG A 23 5.79 8.88 5.42
N LEU A 24 5.19 8.25 4.42
CA LEU A 24 4.47 7.00 4.61
C LEU A 24 5.41 5.90 5.06
N HIS A 25 6.62 5.89 4.52
CA HIS A 25 7.66 4.94 4.87
C HIS A 25 8.06 5.03 6.35
N LYS A 26 8.15 6.25 6.88
CA LYS A 26 8.47 6.45 8.30
C LYS A 26 7.42 5.82 9.21
N LEU A 27 6.15 5.96 8.87
CA LEU A 27 5.08 5.37 9.66
C LEU A 27 5.04 3.85 9.50
N TRP A 28 4.90 3.38 8.28
CA TRP A 28 4.61 1.97 8.04
C TRP A 28 5.81 1.07 8.23
N VAL A 29 6.99 1.49 7.78
CA VAL A 29 8.19 0.67 7.87
C VAL A 29 8.91 0.91 9.19
N GLN A 30 9.22 2.16 9.53
CA GLN A 30 10.06 2.47 10.69
C GLN A 30 9.32 2.34 12.01
N LEU A 31 8.07 2.79 12.09
CA LEU A 31 7.31 2.74 13.33
C LEU A 31 6.49 1.46 13.49
N LEU A 32 5.82 1.00 12.42
CA LEU A 32 4.94 -0.16 12.50
C LEU A 32 5.60 -1.47 12.13
N GLY A 33 6.82 -1.43 11.59
CA GLY A 33 7.61 -2.63 11.36
C GLY A 33 7.29 -3.39 10.08
N PHE A 34 6.61 -2.79 9.12
CA PHE A 34 6.41 -3.41 7.81
C PHE A 34 7.74 -3.49 7.08
N GLU A 35 7.91 -4.52 6.27
CA GLU A 35 9.10 -4.75 5.47
C GLU A 35 8.81 -4.45 4.01
N VAL A 36 9.71 -3.72 3.33
CA VAL A 36 9.58 -3.47 1.90
C VAL A 36 9.96 -4.74 1.16
N VAL A 37 9.00 -5.32 0.44
CA VAL A 37 9.19 -6.58 -0.28
C VAL A 37 9.22 -6.40 -1.79
N GLY A 38 8.90 -5.22 -2.30
CA GLY A 38 8.93 -4.93 -3.72
C GLY A 38 8.69 -3.47 -4.00
N THR A 39 8.90 -3.10 -5.26
CA THR A 39 8.63 -1.73 -5.74
C THR A 39 7.97 -1.83 -7.11
N TYR A 40 7.20 -0.81 -7.46
CA TYR A 40 6.53 -0.74 -8.75
C TYR A 40 6.44 0.73 -9.21
N LYS A 41 6.74 0.96 -10.47
CA LYS A 41 6.62 2.28 -11.08
C LYS A 41 5.90 2.15 -12.41
N SER A 42 4.99 3.05 -12.68
CA SER A 42 4.27 3.11 -13.95
C SER A 42 4.06 4.56 -14.36
N ALA A 43 4.68 4.96 -15.46
CA ALA A 43 4.50 6.30 -16.02
C ALA A 43 3.07 6.51 -16.53
N SER A 44 2.46 5.49 -17.12
CA SER A 44 1.10 5.58 -17.63
C SER A 44 0.07 5.74 -16.52
N GLU A 45 0.31 5.12 -15.38
CA GLU A 45 -0.56 5.24 -14.20
C GLU A 45 -0.13 6.37 -13.27
N ASN A 46 1.01 7.01 -13.55
CA ASN A 46 1.58 8.07 -12.73
C ASN A 46 1.76 7.63 -11.27
N VAL A 47 2.38 6.48 -11.08
CA VAL A 47 2.54 5.93 -9.74
C VAL A 47 3.96 5.43 -9.51
N ASP A 48 4.44 5.66 -8.29
CA ASP A 48 5.65 5.10 -7.72
C ASP A 48 5.26 4.52 -6.37
N GLU A 49 5.36 3.20 -6.21
CA GLU A 49 4.91 2.56 -4.98
C GLU A 49 5.94 1.59 -4.42
N ASP A 50 5.96 1.52 -3.09
CA ASP A 50 6.68 0.50 -2.34
C ASP A 50 5.64 -0.49 -1.80
N ILE A 51 5.87 -1.76 -2.04
CA ILE A 51 5.03 -2.84 -1.54
C ILE A 51 5.63 -3.32 -0.23
N CYS A 52 4.88 -3.18 0.85
CA CYS A 52 5.34 -3.54 2.18
C CYS A 52 4.47 -4.65 2.76
N ALA A 53 5.05 -5.47 3.62
CA ALA A 53 4.34 -6.59 4.22
C ALA A 53 4.71 -6.77 5.68
N ILE A 54 3.77 -7.31 6.46
CA ILE A 54 3.99 -7.74 7.83
C ILE A 54 3.18 -9.01 8.06
N GLY A 55 3.72 -9.90 8.91
CA GLY A 55 3.09 -11.18 9.21
C GLY A 55 3.47 -12.27 8.22
N THR A 56 2.96 -13.46 8.44
CA THR A 56 3.26 -14.65 7.62
C THR A 56 1.99 -15.47 7.41
N GLY A 57 1.97 -16.20 6.29
CA GLY A 57 0.87 -17.09 5.97
C GLY A 57 -0.47 -16.37 5.91
N PRO A 58 -1.52 -16.91 6.52
CA PRO A 58 -2.85 -16.31 6.46
C PRO A 58 -2.96 -14.99 7.25
N LEU A 59 -1.96 -14.68 8.07
CA LEU A 59 -1.92 -13.43 8.84
C LEU A 59 -1.11 -12.33 8.15
N LYS A 60 -0.58 -12.60 6.97
CA LYS A 60 0.19 -11.61 6.22
C LYS A 60 -0.71 -10.49 5.73
N VAL A 61 -0.26 -9.26 5.95
CA VAL A 61 -0.93 -8.06 5.47
C VAL A 61 0.04 -7.26 4.62
N GLU A 62 -0.40 -6.80 3.45
CA GLU A 62 0.38 -5.92 2.58
C GLU A 62 -0.19 -4.51 2.60
N VAL A 63 0.70 -3.52 2.60
CA VAL A 63 0.34 -2.13 2.36
C VAL A 63 1.19 -1.59 1.23
N ASP A 64 0.56 -0.98 0.25
CA ASP A 64 1.24 -0.35 -0.87
C ASP A 64 1.34 1.14 -0.59
N LEU A 65 2.57 1.65 -0.44
CA LEU A 65 2.83 3.06 -0.21
C LEU A 65 3.02 3.74 -1.56
N MET A 66 2.15 4.68 -1.90
CA MET A 66 2.06 5.23 -3.24
C MET A 66 2.30 6.74 -3.26
N GLN A 67 3.02 7.19 -4.28
CA GLN A 67 3.12 8.61 -4.62
C GLN A 67 3.06 8.78 -6.14
N PRO A 68 2.60 9.94 -6.64
CA PRO A 68 2.67 10.19 -8.08
C PRO A 68 4.12 10.39 -8.52
N LEU A 69 4.47 9.90 -9.72
CA LEU A 69 5.75 10.22 -10.36
C LEU A 69 5.82 11.71 -10.70
N ASP A 70 4.71 12.26 -11.17
CA ASP A 70 4.55 13.68 -11.43
C ASP A 70 3.41 14.18 -10.56
N PRO A 71 3.70 14.98 -9.50
CA PRO A 71 2.67 15.42 -8.57
C PRO A 71 1.66 16.39 -9.18
N ASP A 72 1.95 16.95 -10.36
CA ASP A 72 1.04 17.84 -11.04
C ASP A 72 0.04 17.11 -11.94
N LYS A 73 0.20 15.80 -12.11
CA LYS A 73 -0.72 14.96 -12.87
C LYS A 73 -1.53 14.08 -11.95
N ARG A 74 -2.79 13.89 -12.29
CA ARG A 74 -3.63 12.91 -11.59
C ARG A 74 -3.40 11.53 -12.17
N PRO A 75 -3.46 10.49 -11.32
CA PRO A 75 -3.36 9.11 -11.79
C PRO A 75 -4.54 8.71 -12.67
#